data_8c6430e79d5e935193622ef5ab532570
#
_entry.id   8c6430e79d5e935193622ef5ab532570
#
_cell.length_a   1.000
_cell.length_b   1.000
_cell.length_c   1.000
_cell.angle_alpha   90.00
_cell.angle_beta   90.00
_cell.angle_gamma   90.00
#
_symmetry.space_group_name_H-M   'P 1'
#
loop_
_entity.id
_entity.type
_entity.pdbx_description
1 polymer ?
#
loop_
_entity_poly.entity_id
_entity_poly.type
_entity_poly.pdbx_seq_one_letter_code
_entity_poly.pdbx_strand_id
1 'polypeptide(L)'
;MKIRTKICGITRPEDAQSAADAGADAVGLVFYAKSKRAVTAEQAAEIVAALSPFVSVVALFVNETADNIREILHQVPIDVIQFHGDEDDDFCRQFDRPYLKAVRVQSAADIQTACARFPNARALLFDAYHPTEYGGTGQSFDWTLLRGNIGKPWILAGGLTPENVADAVRTSGAAAVDVSGGVESSAGIKDKEKIAAFEIGRAHV
;
A
#
# COMPACT_ATOMS: atom_id res chain seq x y z
N MET A 1 4.16 -20.12 -4.65
CA MET A 1 4.93 -19.05 -3.91
C MET A 1 3.92 -18.29 -3.05
N LYS A 2 4.22 -17.93 -1.78
CA LYS A 2 3.27 -17.15 -0.96
C LYS A 2 3.18 -15.73 -1.53
N ILE A 3 1.98 -15.31 -1.95
CA ILE A 3 1.71 -13.91 -2.31
C ILE A 3 1.72 -13.06 -1.04
N ARG A 4 2.46 -11.98 -1.02
CA ARG A 4 2.52 -11.05 0.12
C ARG A 4 1.35 -10.09 0.10
N THR A 5 0.86 -9.72 1.29
CA THR A 5 -0.30 -8.84 1.41
C THR A 5 -0.02 -7.64 2.31
N LYS A 6 -0.43 -6.47 1.85
CA LYS A 6 -0.53 -5.26 2.66
C LYS A 6 -2.00 -4.83 2.78
N ILE A 7 -2.46 -4.58 4.02
CA ILE A 7 -3.77 -3.98 4.29
C ILE A 7 -3.56 -2.50 4.59
N CYS A 8 -3.98 -1.64 3.67
CA CYS A 8 -3.70 -0.20 3.70
C CYS A 8 -4.87 0.61 4.27
N GLY A 9 -4.56 1.75 4.90
CA GLY A 9 -5.57 2.65 5.47
C GLY A 9 -6.18 2.13 6.75
N ILE A 10 -5.37 1.57 7.62
CA ILE A 10 -5.73 1.21 8.99
C ILE A 10 -5.87 2.48 9.81
N THR A 11 -6.98 2.60 10.56
CA THR A 11 -7.28 3.77 11.41
C THR A 11 -7.54 3.39 12.87
N ARG A 12 -7.62 2.09 13.18
CA ARG A 12 -7.95 1.58 14.51
C ARG A 12 -7.05 0.38 14.88
N PRO A 13 -6.68 0.23 16.17
CA PRO A 13 -5.88 -0.92 16.63
C PRO A 13 -6.54 -2.27 16.35
N GLU A 14 -7.86 -2.40 16.52
CA GLU A 14 -8.59 -3.64 16.26
C GLU A 14 -8.57 -4.06 14.80
N ASP A 15 -8.51 -3.11 13.85
CA ASP A 15 -8.39 -3.40 12.41
C ASP A 15 -6.97 -3.89 12.08
N ALA A 16 -5.96 -3.29 12.72
CA ALA A 16 -4.57 -3.73 12.60
C ALA A 16 -4.39 -5.16 13.11
N GLN A 17 -4.97 -5.46 14.28
CA GLN A 17 -4.93 -6.82 14.85
C GLN A 17 -5.66 -7.82 13.95
N SER A 18 -6.83 -7.44 13.42
CA SER A 18 -7.59 -8.31 12.50
C SER A 18 -6.80 -8.61 11.21
N ALA A 19 -6.06 -7.64 10.69
CA ALA A 19 -5.19 -7.83 9.52
C ALA A 19 -4.02 -8.78 9.84
N ALA A 20 -3.37 -8.59 11.00
CA ALA A 20 -2.28 -9.43 11.48
C ALA A 20 -2.74 -10.89 11.70
N ASP A 21 -3.87 -11.10 12.38
CA ASP A 21 -4.44 -12.42 12.66
C ASP A 21 -4.84 -13.16 11.39
N ALA A 22 -5.31 -12.45 10.36
CA ALA A 22 -5.63 -13.01 9.06
C ALA A 22 -4.37 -13.38 8.23
N GLY A 23 -3.17 -12.95 8.64
CA GLY A 23 -1.90 -13.29 8.00
C GLY A 23 -1.35 -12.24 7.03
N ALA A 24 -1.78 -10.98 7.15
CA ALA A 24 -1.19 -9.87 6.41
C ALA A 24 0.30 -9.70 6.75
N ASP A 25 1.12 -9.45 5.73
CA ASP A 25 2.57 -9.24 5.90
C ASP A 25 2.89 -7.78 6.29
N ALA A 26 1.97 -6.84 5.99
CA ALA A 26 2.13 -5.42 6.31
C ALA A 26 0.79 -4.71 6.51
N VAL A 27 0.83 -3.61 7.27
CA VAL A 27 -0.27 -2.65 7.39
C VAL A 27 0.17 -1.27 6.91
N GLY A 28 -0.76 -0.49 6.37
CA GLY A 28 -0.52 0.87 5.91
C GLY A 28 -1.25 1.91 6.73
N LEU A 29 -0.53 2.93 7.21
CA LEU A 29 -1.03 4.10 7.93
C LEU A 29 -0.94 5.32 7.00
N VAL A 30 -2.01 6.08 6.86
CA VAL A 30 -2.10 7.18 5.90
C VAL A 30 -1.91 8.51 6.60
N PHE A 31 -0.80 9.19 6.32
CA PHE A 31 -0.51 10.55 6.81
C PHE A 31 -0.79 11.58 5.71
N TYR A 32 -2.04 11.63 5.28
CA TYR A 32 -2.52 12.58 4.27
C TYR A 32 -3.87 13.13 4.71
N ALA A 33 -3.91 14.36 5.18
CA ALA A 33 -5.06 14.96 5.85
C ALA A 33 -6.36 14.98 5.01
N LYS A 34 -6.27 14.93 3.68
CA LYS A 34 -7.45 14.87 2.80
C LYS A 34 -8.02 13.45 2.65
N SER A 35 -7.31 12.43 3.13
CA SER A 35 -7.78 11.05 3.10
C SER A 35 -8.83 10.80 4.19
N LYS A 36 -9.87 10.05 3.84
CA LYS A 36 -10.85 9.52 4.83
C LYS A 36 -10.22 8.49 5.79
N ARG A 37 -8.97 8.06 5.49
CA ARG A 37 -8.19 7.08 6.25
C ARG A 37 -6.99 7.74 6.95
N ALA A 38 -6.99 9.08 7.05
CA ALA A 38 -5.92 9.81 7.71
C ALA A 38 -5.86 9.47 9.18
N VAL A 39 -4.61 9.31 9.70
CA VAL A 39 -4.32 9.14 11.13
C VAL A 39 -3.33 10.21 11.58
N THR A 40 -3.39 10.57 12.86
CA THR A 40 -2.34 11.37 13.51
C THR A 40 -1.17 10.48 13.93
N ALA A 41 -0.04 11.08 14.33
CA ALA A 41 1.10 10.33 14.87
C ALA A 41 0.73 9.58 16.16
N GLU A 42 -0.08 10.19 17.02
CA GLU A 42 -0.55 9.57 18.27
C GLU A 42 -1.42 8.33 17.98
N GLN A 43 -2.39 8.46 17.07
CA GLN A 43 -3.24 7.33 16.66
C GLN A 43 -2.40 6.22 16.01
N ALA A 44 -1.44 6.60 15.16
CA ALA A 44 -0.54 5.65 14.53
C ALA A 44 0.32 4.89 15.56
N ALA A 45 0.83 5.57 16.58
CA ALA A 45 1.59 4.93 17.66
C ALA A 45 0.74 3.92 18.44
N GLU A 46 -0.52 4.25 18.75
CA GLU A 46 -1.46 3.32 19.40
C GLU A 46 -1.74 2.08 18.52
N ILE A 47 -1.94 2.29 17.21
CA ILE A 47 -2.14 1.18 16.26
C ILE A 47 -0.93 0.27 16.22
N VAL A 48 0.28 0.85 16.13
CA VAL A 48 1.52 0.08 16.03
C VAL A 48 1.79 -0.70 17.32
N ALA A 49 1.47 -0.13 18.49
CA ALA A 49 1.64 -0.79 19.78
C ALA A 49 0.77 -2.08 19.92
N ALA A 50 -0.31 -2.18 19.17
CA ALA A 50 -1.17 -3.36 19.15
C ALA A 50 -0.69 -4.47 18.20
N LEU A 51 0.32 -4.20 17.34
CA LEU A 51 0.78 -5.14 16.33
C LEU A 51 1.84 -6.12 16.84
N SER A 52 1.84 -7.32 16.27
CA SER A 52 2.97 -8.25 16.37
C SER A 52 4.22 -7.67 15.70
N PRO A 53 5.43 -7.89 16.26
CA PRO A 53 6.69 -7.37 15.70
C PRO A 53 7.04 -7.96 14.31
N PHE A 54 6.29 -8.95 13.83
CA PHE A 54 6.50 -9.57 12.51
C PHE A 54 5.61 -8.99 11.40
N VAL A 55 4.81 -7.97 11.69
CA VAL A 55 4.00 -7.24 10.70
C VAL A 55 4.67 -5.92 10.40
N SER A 56 5.03 -5.69 9.14
CA SER A 56 5.68 -4.44 8.72
C SER A 56 4.70 -3.27 8.74
N VAL A 57 5.15 -2.13 9.26
CA VAL A 57 4.39 -0.88 9.31
C VAL A 57 4.83 0.05 8.19
N VAL A 58 3.89 0.41 7.32
CA VAL A 58 4.12 1.27 6.15
C VAL A 58 3.43 2.62 6.37
N ALA A 59 4.21 3.71 6.38
CA ALA A 59 3.67 5.07 6.42
C ALA A 59 3.46 5.62 5.01
N LEU A 60 2.24 6.01 4.67
CA LEU A 60 1.90 6.59 3.37
C LEU A 60 1.82 8.11 3.46
N PHE A 61 2.57 8.78 2.58
CA PHE A 61 2.59 10.24 2.43
C PHE A 61 2.21 10.64 1.00
N VAL A 62 1.65 11.84 0.86
CA VAL A 62 1.31 12.46 -0.42
C VAL A 62 1.78 13.91 -0.41
N ASN A 63 2.87 14.20 -1.12
CA ASN A 63 3.46 15.54 -1.24
C ASN A 63 3.68 16.24 0.12
N GLU A 64 4.09 15.47 1.12
CA GLU A 64 4.34 15.96 2.49
C GLU A 64 5.72 16.60 2.60
N THR A 65 5.90 17.50 3.57
CA THR A 65 7.19 18.13 3.84
C THR A 65 8.19 17.15 4.48
N ALA A 66 9.47 17.32 4.18
CA ALA A 66 10.49 16.44 4.75
C ALA A 66 10.56 16.52 6.29
N ASP A 67 10.32 17.71 6.85
CA ASP A 67 10.39 17.93 8.29
C ASP A 67 9.23 17.22 9.02
N ASN A 68 8.01 17.30 8.48
CA ASN A 68 6.87 16.58 9.04
C ASN A 68 7.04 15.06 8.93
N ILE A 69 7.57 14.57 7.79
CA ILE A 69 7.90 13.14 7.65
C ILE A 69 8.89 12.70 8.73
N ARG A 70 10.00 13.47 8.96
CA ARG A 70 11.00 13.13 9.99
C ARG A 70 10.39 13.14 11.39
N GLU A 71 9.51 14.10 11.68
CA GLU A 71 8.82 14.18 12.96
C GLU A 71 7.95 12.94 13.20
N ILE A 72 7.17 12.53 12.21
CA ILE A 72 6.36 11.30 12.30
C ILE A 72 7.23 10.06 12.46
N LEU A 73 8.34 9.94 11.71
CA LEU A 73 9.27 8.81 11.82
C LEU A 73 9.97 8.75 13.17
N HIS A 74 10.10 9.88 13.88
CA HIS A 74 10.63 9.92 15.24
C HIS A 74 9.61 9.46 16.27
N GLN A 75 8.32 9.73 16.05
CA GLN A 75 7.25 9.43 17.00
C GLN A 75 6.68 8.02 16.82
N VAL A 76 6.69 7.49 15.59
CA VAL A 76 6.05 6.22 15.23
C VAL A 76 7.10 5.25 14.65
N PRO A 77 7.17 4.00 15.16
CA PRO A 77 8.08 2.99 14.62
C PRO A 77 7.61 2.50 13.24
N ILE A 78 8.08 3.18 12.19
CA ILE A 78 7.78 2.90 10.79
C ILE A 78 8.92 2.07 10.18
N ASP A 79 8.60 0.99 9.48
CA ASP A 79 9.57 0.15 8.77
C ASP A 79 9.83 0.61 7.33
N VAL A 80 8.78 1.05 6.65
CA VAL A 80 8.83 1.40 5.22
C VAL A 80 8.02 2.67 4.97
N ILE A 81 8.50 3.55 4.12
CA ILE A 81 7.76 4.73 3.66
C ILE A 81 7.11 4.42 2.31
N GLN A 82 5.86 4.80 2.11
CA GLN A 82 5.19 4.79 0.80
C GLN A 82 4.92 6.21 0.34
N PHE A 83 5.54 6.62 -0.75
CA PHE A 83 5.27 7.90 -1.40
C PHE A 83 4.21 7.72 -2.49
N HIS A 84 3.08 8.40 -2.34
CA HIS A 84 1.92 8.23 -3.23
C HIS A 84 1.58 9.51 -4.01
N GLY A 85 2.35 10.57 -3.84
CA GLY A 85 2.23 11.84 -4.55
C GLY A 85 3.16 11.95 -5.75
N ASP A 86 3.63 13.16 -6.00
CA ASP A 86 4.49 13.51 -7.13
C ASP A 86 5.97 13.65 -6.74
N GLU A 87 6.34 13.14 -5.54
CA GLU A 87 7.70 13.16 -5.01
C GLU A 87 8.68 12.48 -5.99
N ASP A 88 9.84 13.05 -6.19
CA ASP A 88 10.93 12.47 -6.98
C ASP A 88 11.80 11.49 -6.16
N ASP A 89 12.70 10.79 -6.84
CA ASP A 89 13.56 9.79 -6.21
C ASP A 89 14.53 10.40 -5.19
N ASP A 90 15.06 11.60 -5.47
CA ASP A 90 15.97 12.30 -4.57
C ASP A 90 15.27 12.70 -3.26
N PHE A 91 14.03 13.16 -3.34
CA PHE A 91 13.22 13.41 -2.16
C PHE A 91 12.94 12.11 -1.38
N CYS A 92 12.54 11.04 -2.09
CA CYS A 92 12.14 9.79 -1.44
C CYS A 92 13.28 9.11 -0.66
N ARG A 93 14.53 9.20 -1.13
CA ARG A 93 15.68 8.49 -0.55
C ARG A 93 16.36 9.19 0.63
N GLN A 94 15.93 10.41 1.00
CA GLN A 94 16.58 11.19 2.05
C GLN A 94 16.22 10.76 3.49
N PHE A 95 15.32 9.81 3.63
CA PHE A 95 14.82 9.35 4.94
C PHE A 95 15.39 7.98 5.28
N ASP A 96 16.25 7.76 6.17
CA ASP A 96 16.91 6.50 6.55
C ASP A 96 15.95 5.28 6.71
N ARG A 97 15.11 5.07 5.73
CA ARG A 97 14.12 3.97 5.60
C ARG A 97 13.99 3.53 4.15
N PRO A 98 13.76 2.24 3.88
CA PRO A 98 13.37 1.80 2.56
C PRO A 98 12.04 2.44 2.15
N TYR A 99 11.89 2.73 0.85
CA TYR A 99 10.65 3.31 0.37
C TYR A 99 10.01 2.55 -0.79
N LEU A 100 8.69 2.65 -0.85
CA LEU A 100 7.85 2.25 -1.97
C LEU A 100 7.42 3.50 -2.72
N LYS A 101 7.40 3.46 -4.06
CA LYS A 101 6.80 4.53 -4.86
C LYS A 101 5.51 4.03 -5.51
N ALA A 102 4.40 4.68 -5.20
CA ALA A 102 3.14 4.45 -5.88
C ALA A 102 3.15 5.13 -7.26
N VAL A 103 2.67 4.39 -8.24
CA VAL A 103 2.61 4.78 -9.66
C VAL A 103 1.19 4.56 -10.16
N ARG A 104 0.58 5.60 -10.67
CA ARG A 104 -0.76 5.55 -11.27
C ARG A 104 -0.63 5.09 -12.72
N VAL A 105 -1.15 3.88 -13.03
CA VAL A 105 -0.97 3.23 -14.32
C VAL A 105 -2.15 3.51 -15.24
N GLN A 106 -1.84 4.03 -16.43
CA GLN A 106 -2.75 4.14 -17.58
C GLN A 106 -2.25 3.32 -18.77
N SER A 107 -0.93 3.14 -18.87
CA SER A 107 -0.27 2.50 -19.99
C SER A 107 1.01 1.76 -19.57
N ALA A 108 1.52 0.88 -20.44
CA ALA A 108 2.81 0.23 -20.23
C ALA A 108 3.99 1.22 -20.15
N ALA A 109 3.87 2.39 -20.79
CA ALA A 109 4.90 3.42 -20.73
C ALA A 109 5.08 4.00 -19.31
N ASP A 110 4.00 4.09 -18.53
CA ASP A 110 4.05 4.58 -17.15
C ASP A 110 4.91 3.65 -16.29
N ILE A 111 4.81 2.34 -16.49
CA ILE A 111 5.57 1.32 -15.77
C ILE A 111 7.07 1.44 -16.08
N GLN A 112 7.43 1.53 -17.37
CA GLN A 112 8.82 1.69 -17.82
C GLN A 112 9.43 2.99 -17.31
N THR A 113 8.68 4.08 -17.43
CA THR A 113 9.10 5.41 -16.94
C THR A 113 9.35 5.39 -15.43
N ALA A 114 8.48 4.75 -14.66
CA ALA A 114 8.62 4.66 -13.21
C ALA A 114 9.87 3.87 -12.80
N CYS A 115 10.17 2.75 -13.49
CA CYS A 115 11.38 1.96 -13.22
C CYS A 115 12.66 2.79 -13.41
N ALA A 116 12.70 3.63 -14.43
CA ALA A 116 13.85 4.50 -14.70
C ALA A 116 13.93 5.68 -13.72
N ARG A 117 12.77 6.27 -13.35
CA ARG A 117 12.71 7.45 -12.48
C ARG A 117 12.98 7.15 -11.01
N PHE A 118 12.73 5.93 -10.55
CA PHE A 118 12.85 5.55 -9.13
C PHE A 118 13.83 4.38 -8.95
N PRO A 119 15.12 4.55 -9.30
CA PRO A 119 16.12 3.49 -9.20
C PRO A 119 16.32 3.02 -7.76
N ASN A 120 16.16 3.90 -6.77
CA ASN A 120 16.37 3.60 -5.36
C ASN A 120 15.13 3.05 -4.63
N ALA A 121 13.95 3.05 -5.26
CA ALA A 121 12.76 2.47 -4.66
C ALA A 121 12.94 0.97 -4.37
N ARG A 122 12.60 0.54 -3.17
CA ARG A 122 12.60 -0.87 -2.76
C ARG A 122 11.64 -1.70 -3.59
N ALA A 123 10.48 -1.12 -3.91
CA ALA A 123 9.51 -1.65 -4.86
C ALA A 123 8.65 -0.52 -5.43
N LEU A 124 8.03 -0.76 -6.58
CA LEU A 124 6.98 0.07 -7.13
C LEU A 124 5.62 -0.49 -6.71
N LEU A 125 4.66 0.38 -6.42
CA LEU A 125 3.28 -0.01 -6.16
C LEU A 125 2.44 0.53 -7.32
N PHE A 126 1.84 -0.36 -8.10
CA PHE A 126 1.01 0.00 -9.25
C PHE A 126 -0.45 0.09 -8.86
N ASP A 127 -0.99 1.31 -8.91
CA ASP A 127 -2.37 1.64 -8.55
C ASP A 127 -3.15 2.12 -9.78
N ALA A 128 -4.48 2.03 -9.72
CA ALA A 128 -5.33 2.56 -10.76
C ALA A 128 -5.19 4.09 -10.86
N TYR A 129 -5.16 4.60 -12.08
CA TYR A 129 -5.17 6.04 -12.30
C TYR A 129 -6.53 6.63 -11.94
N HIS A 130 -6.52 7.72 -11.18
CA HIS A 130 -7.67 8.61 -11.01
C HIS A 130 -7.22 10.05 -11.22
N PRO A 131 -7.97 10.88 -11.97
CA PRO A 131 -7.51 12.25 -12.33
C PRO A 131 -7.39 13.20 -11.14
N THR A 132 -8.15 12.98 -10.08
CA THR A 132 -8.25 13.91 -8.93
C THR A 132 -7.92 13.29 -7.58
N GLU A 133 -7.72 11.96 -7.49
CA GLU A 133 -7.49 11.29 -6.21
C GLU A 133 -6.19 10.47 -6.23
N TYR A 134 -5.50 10.46 -5.09
CA TYR A 134 -4.30 9.67 -4.86
C TYR A 134 -4.68 8.34 -4.18
N GLY A 135 -5.14 7.36 -4.99
CA GLY A 135 -5.49 6.00 -4.53
C GLY A 135 -6.84 5.89 -3.81
N GLY A 136 -7.23 4.66 -3.51
CA GLY A 136 -8.43 4.36 -2.71
C GLY A 136 -9.77 4.58 -3.42
N THR A 137 -9.79 4.75 -4.74
CA THR A 137 -10.99 5.03 -5.55
C THR A 137 -11.85 3.81 -5.83
N GLY A 138 -11.31 2.59 -5.59
CA GLY A 138 -11.99 1.33 -5.91
C GLY A 138 -11.99 0.97 -7.40
N GLN A 139 -11.33 1.75 -8.26
CA GLN A 139 -11.17 1.44 -9.68
C GLN A 139 -9.99 0.49 -9.91
N SER A 140 -10.10 -0.39 -10.90
CA SER A 140 -9.02 -1.24 -11.39
C SER A 140 -8.55 -0.76 -12.77
N PHE A 141 -7.33 -1.16 -13.15
CA PHE A 141 -6.78 -0.97 -14.50
C PHE A 141 -6.54 -2.31 -15.18
N ASP A 142 -6.11 -2.29 -16.43
CA ASP A 142 -5.79 -3.52 -17.16
C ASP A 142 -4.52 -4.18 -16.59
N TRP A 143 -4.70 -5.22 -15.77
CA TRP A 143 -3.61 -5.94 -15.11
C TRP A 143 -2.68 -6.68 -16.08
N THR A 144 -3.09 -6.89 -17.34
CA THR A 144 -2.22 -7.50 -18.37
C THR A 144 -1.02 -6.64 -18.70
N LEU A 145 -1.09 -5.31 -18.44
CA LEU A 145 0.02 -4.37 -18.60
C LEU A 145 1.23 -4.71 -17.71
N LEU A 146 1.01 -5.46 -16.62
CA LEU A 146 2.06 -5.85 -15.68
C LEU A 146 2.73 -7.19 -16.03
N ARG A 147 2.28 -7.86 -17.09
CA ARG A 147 2.91 -9.10 -17.57
C ARG A 147 4.31 -8.85 -18.09
N GLY A 148 5.26 -9.66 -17.65
CA GLY A 148 6.62 -9.61 -18.13
C GLY A 148 7.63 -9.18 -17.06
N ASN A 149 8.85 -8.93 -17.51
CA ASN A 149 9.92 -8.50 -16.61
C ASN A 149 9.88 -6.99 -16.42
N ILE A 150 9.41 -6.57 -15.26
CA ILE A 150 9.40 -5.14 -14.85
C ILE A 150 10.81 -4.69 -14.38
N GLY A 151 11.73 -5.65 -14.12
CA GLY A 151 13.11 -5.35 -13.73
C GLY A 151 13.29 -4.90 -12.28
N LYS A 152 12.21 -4.82 -11.50
CA LYS A 152 12.18 -4.35 -10.11
C LYS A 152 11.06 -5.06 -9.35
N PRO A 153 11.19 -5.28 -8.02
CA PRO A 153 10.06 -5.73 -7.20
C PRO A 153 8.88 -4.76 -7.30
N TRP A 154 7.66 -5.30 -7.33
CA TRP A 154 6.46 -4.50 -7.44
C TRP A 154 5.27 -5.11 -6.71
N ILE A 155 4.27 -4.28 -6.43
CA ILE A 155 3.08 -4.58 -5.66
C ILE A 155 1.87 -4.17 -6.52
N LEU A 156 0.89 -5.06 -6.63
CA LEU A 156 -0.38 -4.75 -7.30
C LEU A 156 -1.34 -4.07 -6.33
N ALA A 157 -1.88 -2.93 -6.72
CA ALA A 157 -2.92 -2.21 -6.02
C ALA A 157 -4.05 -1.79 -6.97
N GLY A 158 -5.01 -1.02 -6.48
CA GLY A 158 -6.11 -0.47 -7.28
C GLY A 158 -7.28 -1.42 -7.47
N GLY A 159 -8.39 -1.13 -6.79
CA GLY A 159 -9.66 -1.82 -6.95
C GLY A 159 -9.68 -3.30 -6.57
N LEU A 160 -8.70 -3.76 -5.80
CA LEU A 160 -8.67 -5.15 -5.33
C LEU A 160 -9.75 -5.39 -4.28
N THR A 161 -10.38 -6.57 -4.36
CA THR A 161 -11.41 -7.06 -3.44
C THR A 161 -11.22 -8.55 -3.21
N PRO A 162 -11.87 -9.16 -2.20
CA PRO A 162 -11.85 -10.61 -2.02
C PRO A 162 -12.27 -11.40 -3.26
N GLU A 163 -13.21 -10.86 -4.05
CA GLU A 163 -13.79 -11.52 -5.22
C GLU A 163 -12.84 -11.51 -6.44
N ASN A 164 -11.96 -10.51 -6.55
CA ASN A 164 -11.12 -10.34 -7.74
C ASN A 164 -9.63 -10.58 -7.53
N VAL A 165 -9.14 -10.67 -6.28
CA VAL A 165 -7.70 -10.76 -5.99
C VAL A 165 -7.04 -11.98 -6.64
N ALA A 166 -7.71 -13.12 -6.66
CA ALA A 166 -7.18 -14.34 -7.27
C ALA A 166 -6.96 -14.15 -8.79
N ASP A 167 -7.94 -13.56 -9.47
CA ASP A 167 -7.85 -13.27 -10.91
C ASP A 167 -6.81 -12.17 -11.20
N ALA A 168 -6.74 -11.15 -10.34
CA ALA A 168 -5.76 -10.09 -10.45
C ALA A 168 -4.33 -10.62 -10.38
N VAL A 169 -4.06 -11.53 -9.43
CA VAL A 169 -2.73 -12.16 -9.28
C VAL A 169 -2.43 -13.07 -10.47
N ARG A 170 -3.36 -13.95 -10.89
CA ARG A 170 -3.18 -14.82 -12.06
C ARG A 170 -2.94 -14.03 -13.34
N THR A 171 -3.65 -12.93 -13.51
CA THR A 171 -3.55 -12.08 -14.71
C THR A 171 -2.25 -11.30 -14.75
N SER A 172 -1.84 -10.69 -13.65
CA SER A 172 -0.67 -9.82 -13.58
C SER A 172 0.64 -10.57 -13.31
N GLY A 173 0.58 -11.72 -12.60
CA GLY A 173 1.76 -12.40 -12.07
C GLY A 173 2.31 -11.75 -10.78
N ALA A 174 1.48 -10.99 -10.06
CA ALA A 174 1.91 -10.28 -8.85
C ALA A 174 2.39 -11.22 -7.76
N ALA A 175 3.53 -10.90 -7.14
CA ALA A 175 4.06 -11.58 -5.96
C ALA A 175 3.63 -10.89 -4.64
N ALA A 176 3.06 -9.69 -4.74
CA ALA A 176 2.54 -8.92 -3.63
C ALA A 176 1.32 -8.09 -4.06
N VAL A 177 0.37 -7.93 -3.15
CA VAL A 177 -0.86 -7.17 -3.35
C VAL A 177 -1.08 -6.17 -2.21
N ASP A 178 -1.74 -5.05 -2.53
CA ASP A 178 -2.13 -4.01 -1.57
C ASP A 178 -3.62 -3.70 -1.70
N VAL A 179 -4.35 -3.78 -0.62
CA VAL A 179 -5.79 -3.51 -0.59
C VAL A 179 -6.15 -2.51 0.50
N SER A 180 -7.10 -1.62 0.18
CA SER A 180 -7.63 -0.66 1.14
C SER A 180 -9.16 -0.73 1.19
N GLY A 181 -9.87 -0.03 0.31
CA GLY A 181 -11.33 0.07 0.32
C GLY A 181 -12.05 -1.27 0.09
N GLY A 182 -11.44 -2.20 -0.66
CA GLY A 182 -12.05 -3.50 -0.97
C GLY A 182 -12.30 -4.41 0.24
N VAL A 183 -11.67 -4.11 1.38
CA VAL A 183 -11.86 -4.85 2.66
C VAL A 183 -12.44 -3.96 3.76
N GLU A 184 -13.16 -2.91 3.38
CA GLU A 184 -13.85 -2.00 4.32
C GLU A 184 -15.34 -2.28 4.41
N SER A 185 -15.90 -2.03 5.59
CA SER A 185 -17.36 -1.92 5.83
C SER A 185 -17.85 -0.49 5.56
N SER A 186 -17.02 0.49 5.89
CA SER A 186 -17.18 1.91 5.55
C SER A 186 -15.81 2.57 5.48
N ALA A 187 -15.72 3.75 4.88
CA ALA A 187 -14.44 4.42 4.66
C ALA A 187 -13.63 4.58 5.96
N GLY A 188 -12.45 3.98 6.01
CA GLY A 188 -11.57 3.96 7.17
C GLY A 188 -11.88 2.88 8.22
N ILE A 189 -12.93 2.09 8.07
CA ILE A 189 -13.30 1.00 8.96
C ILE A 189 -13.16 -0.32 8.21
N LYS A 190 -12.24 -1.18 8.65
CA LYS A 190 -12.04 -2.49 8.02
C LYS A 190 -13.13 -3.47 8.46
N ASP A 191 -13.37 -4.43 7.57
CA ASP A 191 -14.28 -5.56 7.79
C ASP A 191 -13.43 -6.83 7.97
N LYS A 192 -13.50 -7.43 9.14
CA LYS A 192 -12.70 -8.61 9.49
C LYS A 192 -12.97 -9.80 8.56
N GLU A 193 -14.23 -9.99 8.15
CA GLU A 193 -14.61 -11.10 7.26
C GLU A 193 -14.08 -10.88 5.85
N LYS A 194 -14.14 -9.63 5.35
CA LYS A 194 -13.55 -9.27 4.07
C LYS A 194 -12.02 -9.39 4.07
N ILE A 195 -11.34 -9.01 5.16
CA ILE A 195 -9.89 -9.22 5.29
C ILE A 195 -9.58 -10.73 5.19
N ALA A 196 -10.27 -11.56 5.97
CA ALA A 196 -10.06 -13.00 5.95
C ALA A 196 -10.34 -13.61 4.57
N ALA A 197 -11.43 -13.20 3.93
CA ALA A 197 -11.78 -13.65 2.57
C ALA A 197 -10.72 -13.20 1.52
N PHE A 198 -10.18 -12.00 1.65
CA PHE A 198 -9.10 -11.51 0.78
C PHE A 198 -7.83 -12.33 0.95
N GLU A 199 -7.43 -12.62 2.19
CA GLU A 199 -6.27 -13.45 2.49
C GLU A 199 -6.42 -14.89 1.96
N ILE A 200 -7.62 -15.47 2.04
CA ILE A 200 -7.94 -16.78 1.45
C ILE A 200 -7.88 -16.68 -0.08
N GLY A 201 -8.51 -15.68 -0.67
CA GLY A 201 -8.55 -15.48 -2.13
C GLY A 201 -7.15 -15.40 -2.75
N ARG A 202 -6.24 -14.61 -2.15
CA ARG A 202 -4.86 -14.47 -2.63
C ARG A 202 -4.02 -15.75 -2.48
N ALA A 203 -4.41 -16.65 -1.58
CA ALA A 203 -3.69 -17.91 -1.35
C ALA A 203 -4.05 -19.02 -2.35
N HIS A 204 -5.17 -18.87 -3.08
CA HIS A 204 -5.67 -19.86 -4.04
C HIS A 204 -5.23 -19.59 -5.49
N VAL A 205 -4.03 -19.07 -5.70
CA VAL A 205 -3.47 -18.69 -7.01
C VAL A 205 -2.39 -19.66 -7.46
#